data_a4dc6be90a792a109b29e560c5aa0591
#
_entry.id   a4dc6be90a792a109b29e560c5aa0591
#
_cell.length_a   1.000
_cell.length_b   1.000
_cell.length_c   1.000
_cell.angle_alpha   90.00
_cell.angle_beta   90.00
_cell.angle_gamma   90.00
#
_symmetry.space_group_name_H-M   'P 1'
#
loop_
_entity.id
_entity.type
_entity.pdbx_description
1 polymer ?
#
loop_
_entity_poly.entity_id
_entity_poly.type
_entity_poly.pdbx_seq_one_letter_code
_entity_poly.pdbx_strand_id
1 'polypeptide(L)'
;VIYTVECSFADPDSEAEWNDFYSLEKLPALISVTGFHTSQRFRSIGDGCPVYLAIHTIDGIDVLTGEEYRRKGGGNFARWQQHITDWHRNLYSDIGPAPAVKADERLVLCASGPDPLIQMGLAPLALQAVALERFPERRWLAILPQENARLVENVRDDLHLYAPMTQQLTSTRPLSTAQKK
;
A
#
# COMPACT_ATOMS: atom_id res chain seq x y z
N VAL A 1 -3.49 -3.36 -11.89
CA VAL A 1 -2.25 -2.73 -11.41
C VAL A 1 -2.30 -2.53 -9.90
N ILE A 2 -1.13 -2.43 -9.25
CA ILE A 2 -1.02 -2.11 -7.83
C ILE A 2 -0.76 -0.62 -7.67
N TYR A 3 -1.57 0.04 -6.85
CA TYR A 3 -1.44 1.44 -6.48
C TYR A 3 -1.03 1.54 -5.01
N THR A 4 0.04 2.26 -4.70
CA THR A 4 0.50 2.50 -3.33
C THR A 4 0.40 3.96 -2.97
N VAL A 5 0.04 4.20 -1.72
CA VAL A 5 0.07 5.51 -1.06
C VAL A 5 0.87 5.37 0.22
N GLU A 6 1.95 6.13 0.33
CA GLU A 6 2.79 6.20 1.51
C GLU A 6 2.69 7.60 2.11
N CYS A 7 2.65 7.71 3.43
CA CYS A 7 2.69 8.99 4.14
C CYS A 7 3.10 8.82 5.60
N SER A 8 3.45 9.93 6.21
CA SER A 8 3.58 10.09 7.66
C SER A 8 2.53 11.09 8.15
N PHE A 9 2.33 11.15 9.46
CA PHE A 9 1.37 12.04 10.10
C PHE A 9 2.06 12.86 11.19
N ALA A 10 1.96 14.19 11.13
CA ALA A 10 2.78 15.10 11.93
C ALA A 10 2.14 15.54 13.25
N ASP A 11 0.85 15.26 13.47
CA ASP A 11 0.14 15.67 14.69
C ASP A 11 -0.20 14.47 15.58
N PRO A 12 0.62 14.18 16.62
CA PRO A 12 0.39 13.03 17.50
C PRO A 12 -0.96 13.06 18.21
N ASP A 13 -1.51 14.24 18.49
CA ASP A 13 -2.74 14.40 19.27
C ASP A 13 -3.98 13.95 18.47
N SER A 14 -3.96 14.06 17.15
CA SER A 14 -5.05 13.62 16.27
C SER A 14 -4.73 12.39 15.42
N GLU A 15 -3.56 11.77 15.58
CA GLU A 15 -3.13 10.61 14.78
C GLU A 15 -4.08 9.41 14.91
N ALA A 16 -4.55 9.13 16.13
CA ALA A 16 -5.48 8.03 16.36
C ALA A 16 -6.81 8.25 15.63
N GLU A 17 -7.39 9.46 15.73
CA GLU A 17 -8.62 9.83 15.05
C GLU A 17 -8.47 9.79 13.52
N TRP A 18 -7.33 10.25 12.99
CA TRP A 18 -7.03 10.15 11.56
C TRP A 18 -6.92 8.69 11.10
N ASN A 19 -6.32 7.82 11.89
CA ASN A 19 -6.23 6.39 11.58
C ASN A 19 -7.60 5.72 11.55
N ASP A 20 -8.48 6.06 12.50
CA ASP A 20 -9.86 5.57 12.51
C ASP A 20 -10.63 6.06 11.28
N PHE A 21 -10.57 7.35 10.95
CA PHE A 21 -11.15 7.90 9.73
C PHE A 21 -10.63 7.17 8.48
N TYR A 22 -9.32 6.99 8.37
CA TYR A 22 -8.77 6.35 7.17
C TYR A 22 -9.20 4.88 7.06
N SER A 23 -9.17 4.14 8.15
CA SER A 23 -9.48 2.71 8.15
C SER A 23 -10.97 2.42 8.02
N LEU A 24 -11.83 3.22 8.69
CA LEU A 24 -13.25 2.93 8.85
C LEU A 24 -14.15 3.69 7.86
N GLU A 25 -13.69 4.83 7.33
CA GLU A 25 -14.47 5.66 6.42
C GLU A 25 -13.81 5.76 5.02
N LYS A 26 -12.58 6.24 4.95
CA LYS A 26 -11.90 6.50 3.68
C LYS A 26 -11.61 5.22 2.90
N LEU A 27 -11.07 4.19 3.54
CA LEU A 27 -10.73 2.94 2.86
C LEU A 27 -11.98 2.23 2.29
N PRO A 28 -13.11 2.11 3.04
CA PRO A 28 -14.39 1.63 2.51
C PRO A 28 -14.94 2.50 1.37
N ALA A 29 -14.81 3.82 1.45
CA ALA A 29 -15.22 4.71 0.38
C ALA A 29 -14.40 4.47 -0.90
N LEU A 30 -13.08 4.32 -0.79
CA LEU A 30 -12.21 4.05 -1.93
C LEU A 30 -12.50 2.69 -2.58
N ILE A 31 -12.70 1.62 -1.79
CA ILE A 31 -13.00 0.30 -2.35
C ILE A 31 -14.36 0.27 -3.10
N SER A 32 -15.24 1.21 -2.81
CA SER A 32 -16.52 1.37 -3.51
C SER A 32 -16.40 2.08 -4.86
N VAL A 33 -15.24 2.70 -5.17
CA VAL A 33 -14.97 3.34 -6.47
C VAL A 33 -14.89 2.28 -7.55
N THR A 34 -15.53 2.54 -8.69
CA THR A 34 -15.42 1.67 -9.87
C THR A 34 -13.96 1.57 -10.30
N GLY A 35 -13.48 0.34 -10.47
CA GLY A 35 -12.07 0.06 -10.79
C GLY A 35 -11.15 -0.15 -9.60
N PHE A 36 -11.65 -0.05 -8.34
CA PHE A 36 -10.95 -0.55 -7.17
C PHE A 36 -11.39 -1.99 -6.88
N HIS A 37 -10.42 -2.87 -6.60
CA HIS A 37 -10.65 -4.30 -6.36
C HIS A 37 -10.28 -4.74 -4.97
N THR A 38 -9.11 -4.34 -4.49
CA THR A 38 -8.65 -4.63 -3.12
C THR A 38 -8.03 -3.38 -2.50
N SER A 39 -8.07 -3.30 -1.16
CA SER A 39 -7.45 -2.22 -0.40
C SER A 39 -7.02 -2.72 0.98
N GLN A 40 -5.81 -2.42 1.40
CA GLN A 40 -5.31 -2.74 2.74
C GLN A 40 -4.37 -1.66 3.24
N ARG A 41 -4.41 -1.36 4.55
CA ARG A 41 -3.52 -0.41 5.22
C ARG A 41 -2.51 -1.11 6.10
N PHE A 42 -1.34 -0.46 6.21
CA PHE A 42 -0.19 -0.94 6.96
C PHE A 42 0.46 0.19 7.74
N ARG A 43 1.13 -0.18 8.83
CA ARG A 43 2.03 0.70 9.59
C ARG A 43 3.42 0.12 9.61
N SER A 44 4.44 0.96 9.40
CA SER A 44 5.84 0.53 9.46
C SER A 44 6.23 0.05 10.85
N ILE A 45 7.11 -0.94 10.87
CA ILE A 45 7.81 -1.41 12.07
C ILE A 45 9.27 -0.99 11.87
N GLY A 46 9.73 -0.02 12.65
CA GLY A 46 11.05 0.61 12.48
C GLY A 46 11.01 1.91 11.69
N ASP A 47 12.19 2.50 11.50
CA ASP A 47 12.41 3.80 10.89
C ASP A 47 12.83 3.69 9.41
N GLY A 48 13.07 4.83 8.75
CA GLY A 48 13.65 4.90 7.41
C GLY A 48 12.66 4.82 6.26
N CYS A 49 11.35 4.79 6.53
CA CYS A 49 10.29 4.87 5.52
C CYS A 49 9.10 5.68 6.07
N PRO A 50 8.18 6.14 5.22
CA PRO A 50 6.91 6.70 5.69
C PRO A 50 6.18 5.73 6.62
N VAL A 51 5.57 6.28 7.69
CA VAL A 51 4.96 5.47 8.77
C VAL A 51 3.80 4.63 8.26
N TYR A 52 3.04 5.14 7.29
CA TYR A 52 1.83 4.51 6.80
C TYR A 52 1.93 4.17 5.32
N LEU A 53 1.41 3.01 4.97
CA LEU A 53 1.30 2.51 3.62
C LEU A 53 -0.13 2.02 3.38
N ALA A 54 -0.72 2.39 2.25
CA ALA A 54 -1.92 1.76 1.72
C ALA A 54 -1.60 1.10 0.37
N ILE A 55 -2.04 -0.12 0.19
CA ILE A 55 -1.90 -0.87 -1.05
C ILE A 55 -3.28 -1.17 -1.61
N HIS A 56 -3.49 -0.81 -2.86
CA HIS A 56 -4.72 -1.03 -3.59
C HIS A 56 -4.46 -1.83 -4.88
N THR A 57 -5.38 -2.68 -5.26
CA THR A 57 -5.46 -3.19 -6.63
C THR A 57 -6.51 -2.38 -7.37
N ILE A 58 -6.13 -1.78 -8.50
CA ILE A 58 -7.03 -0.97 -9.33
C ILE A 58 -6.90 -1.36 -10.80
N ASP A 59 -7.87 -0.97 -11.65
CA ASP A 59 -7.83 -1.24 -13.08
C ASP A 59 -6.68 -0.50 -13.77
N GLY A 60 -6.48 0.77 -13.45
CA GLY A 60 -5.43 1.59 -14.06
C GLY A 60 -5.39 3.03 -13.54
N ILE A 61 -4.51 3.83 -14.14
CA ILE A 61 -4.31 5.24 -13.76
C ILE A 61 -5.58 6.10 -13.93
N ASP A 62 -6.41 5.78 -14.90
CA ASP A 62 -7.63 6.52 -15.21
C ASP A 62 -8.63 6.52 -14.04
N VAL A 63 -8.62 5.47 -13.22
CA VAL A 63 -9.44 5.40 -12.01
C VAL A 63 -9.11 6.55 -11.06
N LEU A 64 -7.83 6.90 -10.93
CA LEU A 64 -7.34 7.95 -10.02
C LEU A 64 -7.62 9.38 -10.51
N THR A 65 -7.92 9.55 -11.79
CA THR A 65 -8.30 10.83 -12.39
C THR A 65 -9.82 11.02 -12.51
N GLY A 66 -10.57 9.95 -12.25
CA GLY A 66 -12.02 9.91 -12.37
C GLY A 66 -12.75 10.80 -11.34
N GLU A 67 -13.94 11.29 -11.72
CA GLU A 67 -14.79 12.09 -10.83
C GLU A 67 -15.27 11.31 -9.61
N GLU A 68 -15.60 10.01 -9.79
CA GLU A 68 -16.05 9.14 -8.70
C GLU A 68 -14.96 9.02 -7.63
N TYR A 69 -13.70 8.83 -8.02
CA TYR A 69 -12.55 8.77 -7.12
C TYR A 69 -12.42 10.06 -6.29
N ARG A 70 -12.47 11.23 -6.96
CA ARG A 70 -12.40 12.54 -6.27
C ARG A 70 -13.56 12.74 -5.30
N ARG A 71 -14.78 12.45 -5.73
CA ARG A 71 -15.98 12.59 -4.90
C ARG A 71 -15.96 11.71 -3.65
N LYS A 72 -15.36 10.53 -3.73
CA LYS A 72 -15.20 9.59 -2.62
C LYS A 72 -13.92 9.82 -1.80
N GLY A 73 -13.31 10.98 -1.90
CA GLY A 73 -12.18 11.42 -1.09
C GLY A 73 -10.83 10.90 -1.56
N GLY A 74 -10.73 10.43 -2.81
CA GLY A 74 -9.44 10.03 -3.40
C GLY A 74 -8.48 11.21 -3.52
N GLY A 75 -7.21 11.00 -3.12
CA GLY A 75 -6.18 12.04 -3.15
C GLY A 75 -6.33 13.14 -2.11
N ASN A 76 -7.24 12.99 -1.14
CA ASN A 76 -7.55 14.01 -0.13
C ASN A 76 -7.74 13.35 1.25
N PHE A 77 -7.25 13.99 2.31
CA PHE A 77 -7.39 13.56 3.72
C PHE A 77 -8.30 14.47 4.54
N ALA A 78 -9.19 15.22 3.89
CA ALA A 78 -10.14 16.11 4.55
C ALA A 78 -9.42 17.08 5.53
N ARG A 79 -9.94 17.24 6.76
CA ARG A 79 -9.39 18.14 7.78
C ARG A 79 -7.94 17.81 8.21
N TRP A 80 -7.48 16.59 7.99
CA TRP A 80 -6.12 16.16 8.34
C TRP A 80 -5.09 16.39 7.24
N GLN A 81 -5.47 16.93 6.09
CA GLN A 81 -4.57 17.14 4.96
C GLN A 81 -3.30 17.92 5.34
N GLN A 82 -3.42 18.90 6.23
CA GLN A 82 -2.31 19.73 6.69
C GLN A 82 -1.27 18.98 7.55
N HIS A 83 -1.64 17.83 8.12
CA HIS A 83 -0.77 17.01 8.96
C HIS A 83 -0.12 15.84 8.20
N ILE A 84 -0.45 15.68 6.91
CA ILE A 84 0.15 14.64 6.07
C ILE A 84 1.52 15.11 5.60
N THR A 85 2.53 14.28 5.88
CA THR A 85 3.93 14.46 5.43
C THR A 85 4.40 13.22 4.69
N ASP A 86 5.57 13.28 4.07
CA ASP A 86 6.19 12.16 3.33
C ASP A 86 5.21 11.47 2.36
N TRP A 87 4.43 12.29 1.67
CA TRP A 87 3.42 11.81 0.74
C TRP A 87 4.04 11.30 -0.55
N HIS A 88 3.92 9.99 -0.80
CA HIS A 88 4.40 9.33 -2.02
C HIS A 88 3.31 8.45 -2.62
N ARG A 89 3.22 8.45 -3.93
CA ARG A 89 2.28 7.61 -4.67
C ARG A 89 2.94 6.97 -5.88
N ASN A 90 2.74 5.66 -6.02
CA ASN A 90 3.24 4.92 -7.15
C ASN A 90 2.17 4.00 -7.74
N LEU A 91 2.24 3.81 -9.04
CA LEU A 91 1.47 2.81 -9.75
C LEU A 91 2.44 1.77 -10.34
N TYR A 92 2.25 0.52 -9.98
CA TYR A 92 3.09 -0.57 -10.43
C TYR A 92 2.39 -1.40 -11.50
N SER A 93 3.18 -1.95 -12.44
CA SER A 93 2.70 -2.73 -13.59
C SER A 93 1.80 -3.89 -13.18
N ASP A 94 1.09 -4.41 -14.17
CA ASP A 94 0.12 -5.50 -14.01
C ASP A 94 0.80 -6.81 -13.62
N ILE A 95 0.75 -7.10 -12.34
CA ILE A 95 1.32 -8.30 -11.69
C ILE A 95 0.24 -9.11 -10.96
N GLY A 96 -1.02 -8.84 -11.27
CA GLY A 96 -2.16 -9.40 -10.56
C GLY A 96 -2.60 -8.58 -9.33
N PRO A 97 -3.57 -9.09 -8.57
CA PRO A 97 -4.02 -8.42 -7.36
C PRO A 97 -2.94 -8.41 -6.28
N ALA A 98 -2.93 -7.32 -5.50
CA ALA A 98 -2.07 -7.24 -4.32
C ALA A 98 -2.41 -8.38 -3.35
N PRO A 99 -1.41 -9.10 -2.83
CA PRO A 99 -1.66 -10.17 -1.89
C PRO A 99 -2.23 -9.63 -0.58
N ALA A 100 -3.17 -10.36 0.03
CA ALA A 100 -3.66 -10.04 1.36
C ALA A 100 -2.62 -10.42 2.41
N VAL A 101 -2.44 -9.56 3.41
CA VAL A 101 -1.56 -9.82 4.57
C VAL A 101 -2.43 -10.01 5.81
N LYS A 102 -2.30 -11.14 6.47
CA LYS A 102 -3.08 -11.48 7.66
C LYS A 102 -2.49 -10.80 8.91
N ALA A 103 -3.26 -10.79 10.00
CA ALA A 103 -2.85 -10.17 11.26
C ALA A 103 -1.56 -10.79 11.87
N ASP A 104 -1.34 -12.08 11.62
CA ASP A 104 -0.17 -12.85 12.04
C ASP A 104 0.97 -12.87 11.00
N GLU A 105 0.86 -12.05 9.96
CA GLU A 105 1.85 -11.88 8.90
C GLU A 105 2.41 -10.45 8.90
N ARG A 106 3.53 -10.28 8.20
CA ARG A 106 4.17 -8.99 7.96
C ARG A 106 4.47 -8.82 6.48
N LEU A 107 4.30 -7.61 6.00
CA LEU A 107 4.72 -7.20 4.67
C LEU A 107 6.15 -6.69 4.73
N VAL A 108 6.98 -7.09 3.77
CA VAL A 108 8.32 -6.54 3.58
C VAL A 108 8.41 -5.89 2.21
N LEU A 109 8.94 -4.67 2.16
CA LEU A 109 9.33 -4.00 0.92
C LEU A 109 10.84 -3.85 0.88
N CYS A 110 11.43 -4.13 -0.29
CA CYS A 110 12.85 -3.93 -0.56
C CYS A 110 13.02 -3.14 -1.87
N ALA A 111 13.92 -2.15 -1.88
CA ALA A 111 14.20 -1.35 -3.07
C ALA A 111 15.52 -1.73 -3.76
N SER A 112 16.46 -2.37 -3.07
CA SER A 112 17.78 -2.69 -3.61
C SER A 112 17.84 -3.94 -4.48
N GLY A 113 16.87 -4.84 -4.36
CA GLY A 113 16.84 -6.08 -5.15
C GLY A 113 16.08 -7.21 -4.46
N PRO A 114 15.87 -8.35 -5.14
CA PRO A 114 15.16 -9.48 -4.58
C PRO A 114 16.05 -10.34 -3.65
N ASP A 115 17.37 -10.28 -3.81
CA ASP A 115 18.31 -11.21 -3.18
C ASP A 115 18.19 -11.27 -1.65
N PRO A 116 18.03 -10.16 -0.91
CA PRO A 116 17.83 -10.23 0.54
C PRO A 116 16.61 -11.05 0.94
N LEU A 117 15.53 -10.92 0.21
CA LEU A 117 14.27 -11.63 0.47
C LEU A 117 14.40 -13.12 0.11
N ILE A 118 15.07 -13.43 -1.01
CA ILE A 118 15.35 -14.81 -1.45
C ILE A 118 16.24 -15.54 -0.43
N GLN A 119 17.26 -14.86 0.10
CA GLN A 119 18.15 -15.43 1.13
C GLN A 119 17.42 -15.76 2.43
N MET A 120 16.31 -15.08 2.71
CA MET A 120 15.40 -15.39 3.82
C MET A 120 14.40 -16.51 3.50
N GLY A 121 14.49 -17.12 2.32
CA GLY A 121 13.55 -18.16 1.86
C GLY A 121 12.20 -17.61 1.41
N LEU A 122 12.08 -16.29 1.15
CA LEU A 122 10.83 -15.68 0.70
C LEU A 122 10.75 -15.68 -0.84
N ALA A 123 9.53 -15.61 -1.36
CA ALA A 123 9.25 -15.48 -2.78
C ALA A 123 8.84 -14.02 -3.10
N PRO A 124 9.78 -13.13 -3.48
CA PRO A 124 9.48 -11.73 -3.70
C PRO A 124 8.70 -11.50 -4.99
N LEU A 125 7.64 -10.68 -4.89
CA LEU A 125 6.90 -10.15 -6.03
C LEU A 125 7.60 -8.88 -6.52
N ALA A 126 8.01 -8.86 -7.78
CA ALA A 126 8.65 -7.68 -8.38
C ALA A 126 7.60 -6.62 -8.75
N LEU A 127 7.81 -5.40 -8.28
CA LEU A 127 6.99 -4.22 -8.55
C LEU A 127 7.77 -3.25 -9.44
N GLN A 128 7.31 -3.03 -10.68
CA GLN A 128 7.88 -2.04 -11.60
C GLN A 128 6.97 -0.81 -11.65
N ALA A 129 7.47 0.35 -11.23
CA ALA A 129 6.71 1.59 -11.27
C ALA A 129 6.51 2.07 -12.71
N VAL A 130 5.24 2.35 -13.07
CA VAL A 130 4.86 2.74 -14.45
C VAL A 130 4.25 4.14 -14.51
N ALA A 131 3.72 4.65 -13.41
CA ALA A 131 3.10 5.98 -13.36
C ALA A 131 3.19 6.60 -11.96
N LEU A 132 2.76 7.86 -11.84
CA LEU A 132 2.86 8.74 -10.67
C LEU A 132 4.32 9.13 -10.43
N GLU A 133 4.85 9.01 -9.21
CA GLU A 133 6.21 9.47 -8.91
C GLU A 133 7.31 8.60 -9.53
N ARG A 134 7.02 7.31 -9.74
CA ARG A 134 7.96 6.33 -10.31
C ARG A 134 9.27 6.20 -9.54
N PHE A 135 9.23 6.50 -8.26
CA PHE A 135 10.38 6.40 -7.37
C PHE A 135 9.99 5.70 -6.05
N PRO A 136 10.73 4.64 -5.63
CA PRO A 136 11.77 3.98 -6.42
C PRO A 136 11.18 3.28 -7.66
N GLU A 137 11.99 3.20 -8.73
CA GLU A 137 11.54 2.59 -10.00
C GLU A 137 11.14 1.14 -9.85
N ARG A 138 11.82 0.41 -8.95
CA ARG A 138 11.54 -0.98 -8.64
C ARG A 138 11.47 -1.20 -7.15
N ARG A 139 10.57 -2.08 -6.76
CA ARG A 139 10.50 -2.63 -5.40
C ARG A 139 10.22 -4.13 -5.48
N TRP A 140 10.53 -4.81 -4.41
CA TRP A 140 10.17 -6.22 -4.22
C TRP A 140 9.35 -6.33 -2.94
N LEU A 141 8.23 -7.01 -3.05
CA LEU A 141 7.27 -7.23 -1.98
C LEU A 141 7.30 -8.70 -1.59
N ALA A 142 7.41 -8.99 -0.30
CA ALA A 142 7.24 -10.34 0.24
C ALA A 142 6.39 -10.32 1.50
N ILE A 143 5.87 -11.48 1.87
CA ILE A 143 5.10 -11.68 3.10
C ILE A 143 5.81 -12.76 3.91
N LEU A 144 5.90 -12.56 5.22
CA LEU A 144 6.46 -13.53 6.15
C LEU A 144 5.59 -13.63 7.40
N PRO A 145 5.62 -14.78 8.12
CA PRO A 145 4.99 -14.91 9.42
C PRO A 145 5.56 -13.88 10.42
N GLN A 146 4.72 -13.35 11.29
CA GLN A 146 5.12 -12.37 12.31
C GLN A 146 6.28 -12.87 13.19
N GLU A 147 6.32 -14.14 13.51
CA GLU A 147 7.39 -14.77 14.31
C GLU A 147 8.77 -14.62 13.66
N ASN A 148 8.83 -14.51 12.34
CA ASN A 148 10.05 -14.33 11.55
C ASN A 148 10.42 -12.86 11.34
N ALA A 149 9.64 -11.90 11.83
CA ALA A 149 9.88 -10.46 11.65
C ALA A 149 11.29 -10.02 12.11
N ARG A 150 11.77 -10.61 13.21
CA ARG A 150 13.12 -10.35 13.76
C ARG A 150 14.26 -10.64 12.80
N LEU A 151 14.04 -11.51 11.80
CA LEU A 151 15.03 -11.78 10.76
C LEU A 151 15.26 -10.59 9.83
N VAL A 152 14.30 -9.68 9.77
CA VAL A 152 14.32 -8.48 8.91
C VAL A 152 14.78 -7.24 9.67
N GLU A 153 14.39 -7.09 10.94
CA GLU A 153 14.55 -5.87 11.73
C GLU A 153 15.99 -5.35 11.88
N ASN A 154 16.99 -6.20 11.69
CA ASN A 154 18.40 -5.84 11.90
C ASN A 154 19.31 -6.12 10.69
N VAL A 155 18.74 -6.39 9.51
CA VAL A 155 19.54 -6.93 8.41
C VAL A 155 20.03 -5.84 7.47
N ARG A 156 19.22 -4.84 7.11
CA ARG A 156 19.59 -3.81 6.12
C ARG A 156 18.66 -2.61 6.17
N ASP A 157 19.19 -1.42 5.93
CA ASP A 157 18.47 -0.14 5.89
C ASP A 157 17.46 -0.02 4.73
N ASP A 158 17.50 -0.93 3.75
CA ASP A 158 16.64 -0.93 2.57
C ASP A 158 15.48 -1.95 2.64
N LEU A 159 15.35 -2.68 3.77
CA LEU A 159 14.24 -3.57 4.08
C LEU A 159 13.26 -2.88 5.03
N HIS A 160 12.08 -2.57 4.52
CA HIS A 160 11.03 -1.93 5.30
C HIS A 160 9.94 -2.95 5.66
N LEU A 161 9.73 -3.11 6.97
CA LEU A 161 8.78 -4.06 7.53
C LEU A 161 7.49 -3.34 7.94
N TYR A 162 6.33 -3.92 7.61
CA TYR A 162 5.02 -3.34 7.89
C TYR A 162 4.08 -4.34 8.56
N ALA A 163 3.36 -3.87 9.58
CA ALA A 163 2.25 -4.60 10.18
C ALA A 163 0.93 -4.20 9.49
N PRO A 164 0.02 -5.14 9.19
CA PRO A 164 -1.31 -4.80 8.71
C PRO A 164 -2.11 -4.08 9.81
N MET A 165 -2.76 -2.97 9.45
CA MET A 165 -3.68 -2.22 10.32
C MET A 165 -5.13 -2.62 10.08
N THR A 166 -5.43 -3.14 8.89
CA THR A 166 -6.76 -3.59 8.49
C THR A 166 -6.68 -4.96 7.85
N GLN A 167 -7.81 -5.66 7.82
CA GLN A 167 -7.95 -6.74 6.85
C GLN A 167 -7.97 -6.15 5.44
N GLN A 168 -7.63 -6.96 4.43
CA GLN A 168 -7.80 -6.53 3.05
C GLN A 168 -9.30 -6.46 2.72
N LEU A 169 -9.75 -5.27 2.34
CA LEU A 169 -11.08 -5.07 1.78
C LEU A 169 -11.10 -5.51 0.32
N THR A 170 -12.19 -6.13 -0.09
CA THR A 170 -12.40 -6.56 -1.47
C THR A 170 -13.68 -5.94 -1.99
N SER A 171 -13.63 -5.40 -3.22
CA SER A 171 -14.82 -4.92 -3.91
C SER A 171 -15.79 -6.06 -4.19
N THR A 172 -17.07 -5.84 -4.00
CA THR A 172 -18.14 -6.78 -4.39
C THR A 172 -18.39 -6.77 -5.90
N ARG A 173 -17.76 -5.86 -6.65
CA ARG A 173 -17.89 -5.77 -8.11
C ARG A 173 -16.91 -6.73 -8.78
N PRO A 174 -17.29 -7.46 -9.84
CA PRO A 174 -16.36 -8.31 -10.58
C PRO A 174 -15.25 -7.48 -11.22
N LEU A 175 -14.06 -8.09 -11.35
CA LEU A 175 -12.96 -7.54 -12.15
C LEU A 175 -13.47 -7.24 -13.57
N SER A 176 -13.29 -6.02 -14.04
CA SER A 176 -13.54 -5.70 -15.43
C SER A 176 -12.55 -6.49 -16.27
N THR A 177 -13.03 -7.48 -17.00
CA THR A 177 -12.23 -8.15 -18.03
C THR A 177 -12.01 -7.14 -19.15
N ALA A 178 -10.92 -6.39 -19.06
CA ALA A 178 -10.48 -5.52 -20.15
C ALA A 178 -10.30 -6.42 -21.38
N GLN A 179 -11.19 -6.27 -22.36
CA GLN A 179 -11.02 -6.90 -23.66
C GLN A 179 -9.71 -6.40 -24.25
N LYS A 180 -8.73 -7.31 -24.33
CA LYS A 180 -7.56 -7.09 -25.20
C LYS A 180 -8.11 -6.95 -26.64
N LYS A 181 -8.11 -5.73 -27.16
CA LYS A 181 -8.15 -5.47 -28.60
C LYS A 181 -6.74 -5.23 -29.09
#